data_307d16dadcff538616b78d6605ecfcd3
#
_entry.id   307d16dadcff538616b78d6605ecfcd3
#
_cell.length_a   1.000
_cell.length_b   1.000
_cell.length_c   1.000
_cell.angle_alpha   90.00
_cell.angle_beta   90.00
_cell.angle_gamma   90.00
#
_symmetry.space_group_name_H-M   'P 1'
#
loop_
_entity.id
_entity.type
_entity.pdbx_description
1 polymer ?
#
loop_
_entity_poly.entity_id
_entity_poly.type
_entity_poly.pdbx_seq_one_letter_code
_entity_poly.pdbx_strand_id
1 'polypeptide(L)'
;MNHISADKFLKNRNQFNFIVAHISNEEVLDLIQSLPNKGTGPASIPLKMLKVVTDIIVIPLCHIINVSFSTGVFPDILKVAKVLPLHKGGSTQDLNNFRPISLLSIFDKIIEKLMHKRLYEFLEHHNILFENQFGFRKNNSTVYALMEITERIKETIDKGKFGCGIFIDLKKAFDTVNHDILLTKLEHYGIRGVLLEWFKSYLTDRKQYVFFNGEASDVKDITCGVPQGSVLGPLLFLLYINDLPNVSEKLKFFLFADDTNIYFESADLQSLENVNTELKHLMISCPRKCSLLSTFFPLSNRLLWLTP
;
A
#
# COMPACT_ATOMS: atom_id res chain seq x y z
N MET A 1 17.73 12.57 19.54
CA MET A 1 16.37 12.64 18.96
C MET A 1 15.69 11.34 19.30
N ASN A 2 14.66 11.35 20.12
CA ASN A 2 13.96 10.13 20.53
C ASN A 2 13.32 9.47 19.30
N HIS A 3 13.79 8.29 18.95
CA HIS A 3 13.11 7.43 17.98
C HIS A 3 11.75 7.03 18.58
N ILE A 4 10.65 7.56 18.01
CA ILE A 4 9.34 7.02 18.33
C ILE A 4 9.32 5.63 17.73
N SER A 5 9.13 4.61 18.57
CA SER A 5 9.01 3.21 18.15
C SER A 5 7.86 3.06 17.17
N ALA A 6 8.05 2.25 16.12
CA ALA A 6 7.00 1.93 15.14
C ALA A 6 5.74 1.32 15.79
N ASP A 7 5.88 0.82 17.04
CA ASP A 7 4.83 0.09 17.77
C ASP A 7 3.88 1.01 18.53
N LYS A 8 4.19 2.31 18.63
CA LYS A 8 3.46 3.23 19.54
C LYS A 8 1.95 3.32 19.27
N PHE A 9 1.55 3.14 18.02
CA PHE A 9 0.13 3.27 17.59
C PHE A 9 -0.48 1.94 17.15
N LEU A 10 0.28 0.85 17.23
CA LEU A 10 -0.26 -0.48 17.03
C LEU A 10 -1.08 -0.88 18.25
N LYS A 11 -2.41 -0.94 18.08
CA LYS A 11 -3.32 -1.50 19.10
C LYS A 11 -3.14 -3.02 19.11
N ASN A 12 -3.87 -3.73 19.85
CA ASN A 12 -3.87 -5.16 20.09
C ASN A 12 -3.19 -6.03 19.01
N ARG A 13 -2.10 -6.72 19.40
CA ARG A 13 -1.40 -7.66 18.51
C ARG A 13 -2.35 -8.79 18.11
N ASN A 14 -2.43 -9.06 16.81
CA ASN A 14 -3.27 -10.15 16.31
C ASN A 14 -2.79 -11.50 16.89
N GLN A 15 -3.72 -12.28 17.43
CA GLN A 15 -3.44 -13.58 18.05
C GLN A 15 -3.30 -14.69 16.98
N PHE A 16 -3.91 -14.51 15.82
CA PHE A 16 -3.87 -15.48 14.73
C PHE A 16 -2.58 -15.35 13.91
N ASN A 17 -2.11 -16.48 13.39
CA ASN A 17 -0.96 -16.52 12.51
C ASN A 17 -1.41 -16.71 11.06
N PHE A 18 -0.86 -15.92 10.16
CA PHE A 18 -1.03 -16.12 8.73
C PHE A 18 -0.31 -17.39 8.29
N ILE A 19 -1.04 -18.28 7.62
CA ILE A 19 -0.54 -19.56 7.10
C ILE A 19 -0.90 -19.64 5.63
N VAL A 20 0.05 -20.10 4.82
CA VAL A 20 -0.16 -20.34 3.39
C VAL A 20 -0.28 -21.84 3.17
N ALA A 21 -1.46 -22.26 2.69
CA ALA A 21 -1.69 -23.63 2.26
C ALA A 21 -0.89 -23.93 0.97
N HIS A 22 -0.56 -25.21 0.77
CA HIS A 22 0.10 -25.69 -0.43
C HIS A 22 -0.69 -25.32 -1.69
N ILE A 23 0.02 -24.81 -2.70
CA ILE A 23 -0.55 -24.37 -3.97
C ILE A 23 -0.64 -25.56 -4.91
N SER A 24 -1.81 -25.76 -5.53
CA SER A 24 -2.01 -26.83 -6.51
C SER A 24 -1.63 -26.39 -7.93
N ASN A 25 -1.39 -27.37 -8.80
CA ASN A 25 -1.13 -27.11 -10.22
C ASN A 25 -2.34 -26.45 -10.90
N GLU A 26 -3.55 -26.87 -10.55
CA GLU A 26 -4.80 -26.33 -11.07
C GLU A 26 -4.93 -24.84 -10.74
N GLU A 27 -4.60 -24.45 -9.51
CA GLU A 27 -4.66 -23.04 -9.10
C GLU A 27 -3.66 -22.17 -9.90
N VAL A 28 -2.47 -22.68 -10.17
CA VAL A 28 -1.47 -21.99 -11.00
C VAL A 28 -1.94 -21.89 -12.45
N LEU A 29 -2.48 -22.99 -12.98
CA LEU A 29 -3.03 -23.07 -14.35
C LEU A 29 -4.13 -22.03 -14.55
N ASP A 30 -5.16 -22.06 -13.68
CA ASP A 30 -6.30 -21.14 -13.73
C ASP A 30 -5.85 -19.68 -13.63
N LEU A 31 -4.91 -19.42 -12.74
CA LEU A 31 -4.34 -18.08 -12.59
C LEU A 31 -3.68 -17.61 -13.88
N ILE A 32 -2.80 -18.42 -14.51
CA ILE A 32 -2.12 -18.05 -15.75
C ILE A 32 -3.14 -17.79 -16.87
N GLN A 33 -4.15 -18.65 -17.01
CA GLN A 33 -5.18 -18.50 -18.04
C GLN A 33 -6.03 -17.24 -17.83
N SER A 34 -6.31 -16.86 -16.58
CA SER A 34 -7.08 -15.65 -16.24
C SER A 34 -6.33 -14.34 -16.46
N LEU A 35 -5.00 -14.35 -16.57
CA LEU A 35 -4.20 -13.12 -16.71
C LEU A 35 -4.52 -12.40 -18.02
N PRO A 36 -4.71 -11.05 -17.98
CA PRO A 36 -4.89 -10.24 -19.18
C PRO A 36 -3.57 -10.10 -19.95
N ASN A 37 -3.63 -10.14 -21.27
CA ASN A 37 -2.47 -9.97 -22.17
C ASN A 37 -2.01 -8.50 -22.16
N LYS A 38 -1.36 -8.06 -21.07
CA LYS A 38 -0.81 -6.71 -20.91
C LYS A 38 0.71 -6.76 -20.78
N GLY A 39 1.35 -5.61 -20.99
CA GLY A 39 2.80 -5.45 -21.05
C GLY A 39 3.63 -6.24 -20.04
N THR A 40 4.77 -6.64 -20.50
CA THR A 40 5.71 -7.53 -19.81
C THR A 40 6.91 -6.73 -19.28
N GLY A 41 7.44 -7.16 -18.14
CA GLY A 41 8.65 -6.61 -17.51
C GLY A 41 9.96 -7.00 -18.22
N PRO A 42 11.12 -6.81 -17.58
CA PRO A 42 12.43 -7.17 -18.15
C PRO A 42 12.52 -8.66 -18.43
N ALA A 43 13.26 -9.01 -19.48
CA ALA A 43 13.55 -10.39 -19.91
C ALA A 43 12.29 -11.30 -19.98
N SER A 44 11.15 -10.74 -20.35
CA SER A 44 9.89 -11.41 -20.16
C SER A 44 9.46 -12.21 -21.38
N ILE A 45 9.17 -13.46 -21.12
CA ILE A 45 8.37 -14.28 -22.01
C ILE A 45 6.99 -13.63 -22.13
N PRO A 46 6.51 -13.33 -23.37
CA PRO A 46 5.17 -12.80 -23.55
C PRO A 46 4.12 -13.74 -22.96
N LEU A 47 3.12 -13.18 -22.27
CA LEU A 47 2.08 -13.99 -21.64
C LEU A 47 1.37 -14.94 -22.63
N LYS A 48 1.22 -14.53 -23.90
CA LYS A 48 0.67 -15.41 -24.95
C LYS A 48 1.48 -16.68 -25.12
N MET A 49 2.82 -16.58 -25.11
CA MET A 49 3.70 -17.76 -25.18
C MET A 49 3.60 -18.61 -23.91
N LEU A 50 3.58 -17.96 -22.76
CA LEU A 50 3.42 -18.64 -21.47
C LEU A 50 2.12 -19.46 -21.45
N LYS A 51 1.00 -18.88 -21.92
CA LYS A 51 -0.30 -19.60 -21.99
C LYS A 51 -0.28 -20.82 -22.89
N VAL A 52 0.48 -20.80 -23.98
CA VAL A 52 0.60 -21.95 -24.89
C VAL A 52 1.37 -23.12 -24.25
N VAL A 53 2.38 -22.81 -23.44
CA VAL A 53 3.24 -23.84 -22.82
C VAL A 53 2.87 -24.13 -21.36
N THR A 54 1.73 -23.60 -20.89
CA THR A 54 1.34 -23.69 -19.47
C THR A 54 1.29 -25.13 -18.97
N ASP A 55 0.73 -26.06 -19.74
CA ASP A 55 0.59 -27.46 -19.35
C ASP A 55 1.94 -28.13 -19.08
N ILE A 56 3.01 -27.65 -19.74
CA ILE A 56 4.37 -28.20 -19.55
C ILE A 56 5.04 -27.57 -18.33
N ILE A 57 4.86 -26.25 -18.15
CA ILE A 57 5.59 -25.50 -17.13
C ILE A 57 4.88 -25.41 -15.78
N VAL A 58 3.59 -25.73 -15.71
CA VAL A 58 2.79 -25.59 -14.48
C VAL A 58 3.37 -26.38 -13.32
N ILE A 59 3.83 -27.63 -13.56
CA ILE A 59 4.39 -28.47 -12.52
C ILE A 59 5.68 -27.90 -11.91
N PRO A 60 6.74 -27.61 -12.70
CA PRO A 60 7.95 -27.01 -12.13
C PRO A 60 7.69 -25.60 -11.55
N LEU A 61 6.80 -24.80 -12.15
CA LEU A 61 6.47 -23.47 -11.62
C LEU A 61 5.75 -23.58 -10.27
N CYS A 62 4.77 -24.44 -10.14
CA CYS A 62 4.07 -24.72 -8.90
C CYS A 62 5.04 -25.20 -7.80
N HIS A 63 5.98 -26.06 -8.15
CA HIS A 63 7.03 -26.52 -7.24
C HIS A 63 7.88 -25.35 -6.74
N ILE A 64 8.39 -24.49 -7.64
CA ILE A 64 9.20 -23.32 -7.29
C ILE A 64 8.42 -22.38 -6.36
N ILE A 65 7.14 -22.14 -6.62
CA ILE A 65 6.28 -21.26 -5.80
C ILE A 65 6.13 -21.86 -4.39
N ASN A 66 5.82 -23.15 -4.28
CA ASN A 66 5.68 -23.82 -2.99
C ASN A 66 6.99 -23.84 -2.20
N VAL A 67 8.12 -24.09 -2.85
CA VAL A 67 9.46 -24.00 -2.23
C VAL A 67 9.71 -22.57 -1.74
N SER A 68 9.43 -21.54 -2.55
CA SER A 68 9.58 -20.15 -2.16
C SER A 68 8.79 -19.83 -0.88
N PHE A 69 7.52 -20.24 -0.80
CA PHE A 69 6.69 -19.97 0.37
C PHE A 69 7.08 -20.78 1.61
N SER A 70 7.53 -22.01 1.43
CA SER A 70 7.92 -22.88 2.56
C SER A 70 9.31 -22.57 3.11
N THR A 71 10.21 -22.01 2.29
CA THR A 71 11.56 -21.62 2.71
C THR A 71 11.67 -20.17 3.14
N GLY A 72 10.67 -19.34 2.86
CA GLY A 72 10.72 -17.89 3.16
C GLY A 72 11.64 -17.12 2.22
N VAL A 73 11.94 -17.63 1.03
CA VAL A 73 12.85 -16.99 0.07
C VAL A 73 12.09 -16.60 -1.20
N PHE A 74 12.12 -15.31 -1.53
CA PHE A 74 11.64 -14.81 -2.81
C PHE A 74 12.76 -14.90 -3.85
N PRO A 75 12.52 -15.43 -5.07
CA PRO A 75 13.58 -15.64 -6.07
C PRO A 75 14.26 -14.34 -6.51
N ASP A 76 15.59 -14.25 -6.37
CA ASP A 76 16.36 -13.01 -6.64
C ASP A 76 16.25 -12.55 -8.09
N ILE A 77 16.18 -13.48 -9.05
CA ILE A 77 16.02 -13.18 -10.47
C ILE A 77 14.74 -12.36 -10.77
N LEU A 78 13.74 -12.43 -9.89
CA LEU A 78 12.47 -11.68 -10.03
C LEU A 78 12.50 -10.30 -9.37
N LYS A 79 13.58 -9.95 -8.65
CA LYS A 79 13.70 -8.70 -7.92
C LYS A 79 14.08 -7.49 -8.77
N VAL A 80 14.25 -7.64 -10.09
CA VAL A 80 14.61 -6.56 -10.99
C VAL A 80 13.38 -5.97 -11.66
N ALA A 81 13.16 -4.66 -11.50
CA ALA A 81 12.07 -3.91 -12.11
C ALA A 81 12.55 -3.05 -13.28
N LYS A 82 11.82 -3.08 -14.40
CA LYS A 82 11.94 -2.09 -15.48
C LYS A 82 10.96 -0.96 -15.19
N VAL A 83 11.47 0.25 -14.98
CA VAL A 83 10.65 1.43 -14.70
C VAL A 83 10.36 2.21 -15.98
N LEU A 84 9.09 2.45 -16.24
CA LEU A 84 8.62 3.35 -17.28
C LEU A 84 8.15 4.66 -16.66
N PRO A 85 8.75 5.83 -16.99
CA PRO A 85 8.25 7.12 -16.52
C PRO A 85 6.99 7.49 -17.32
N LEU A 86 5.84 7.43 -16.65
CA LEU A 86 4.55 7.82 -17.21
C LEU A 86 4.28 9.30 -16.91
N HIS A 87 4.22 10.14 -17.94
CA HIS A 87 3.91 11.55 -17.80
C HIS A 87 2.47 11.75 -17.30
N LYS A 88 2.29 12.51 -16.22
CA LYS A 88 0.98 12.77 -15.56
C LYS A 88 0.40 14.16 -15.85
N GLY A 89 1.07 14.93 -16.73
CA GLY A 89 0.71 16.30 -17.10
C GLY A 89 1.74 17.34 -16.63
N GLY A 90 1.63 18.58 -17.12
CA GLY A 90 2.57 19.65 -16.85
C GLY A 90 3.81 19.63 -17.75
N SER A 91 4.88 20.30 -17.33
CA SER A 91 6.13 20.36 -18.11
C SER A 91 6.82 19.00 -18.16
N THR A 92 7.23 18.57 -19.34
CA THR A 92 8.05 17.37 -19.55
C THR A 92 9.50 17.53 -19.11
N GLN A 93 9.93 18.75 -18.79
CA GLN A 93 11.25 19.05 -18.25
C GLN A 93 11.33 18.82 -16.72
N ASP A 94 10.20 18.72 -16.05
CA ASP A 94 10.15 18.46 -14.62
C ASP A 94 9.94 16.97 -14.35
N LEU A 95 10.93 16.32 -13.75
CA LEU A 95 10.89 14.89 -13.40
C LEU A 95 9.78 14.57 -12.39
N ASN A 96 9.32 15.54 -11.60
CA ASN A 96 8.20 15.36 -10.68
C ASN A 96 6.86 15.13 -11.40
N ASN A 97 6.78 15.48 -12.68
CA ASN A 97 5.60 15.26 -13.51
C ASN A 97 5.53 13.85 -14.13
N PHE A 98 6.36 12.92 -13.64
CA PHE A 98 6.34 11.53 -14.08
C PHE A 98 6.01 10.60 -12.92
N ARG A 99 5.20 9.55 -13.20
CA ARG A 99 4.98 8.41 -12.30
C ARG A 99 5.92 7.28 -12.71
N PRO A 100 6.75 6.75 -11.80
CA PRO A 100 7.62 5.62 -12.09
C PRO A 100 6.81 4.31 -12.04
N ILE A 101 6.34 3.83 -13.18
CA ILE A 101 5.60 2.57 -13.25
C ILE A 101 6.57 1.41 -13.39
N SER A 102 6.61 0.54 -12.40
CA SER A 102 7.44 -0.66 -12.36
C SER A 102 6.79 -1.79 -13.17
N LEU A 103 7.45 -2.21 -14.23
CA LEU A 103 7.10 -3.41 -14.96
C LEU A 103 7.88 -4.59 -14.37
N LEU A 104 7.16 -5.51 -13.76
CA LEU A 104 7.69 -6.72 -13.16
C LEU A 104 7.53 -7.92 -14.11
N SER A 105 8.34 -8.95 -13.90
CA SER A 105 8.24 -10.22 -14.64
C SER A 105 6.84 -10.83 -14.49
N ILE A 106 6.41 -11.60 -15.49
CA ILE A 106 5.13 -12.33 -15.40
C ILE A 106 5.15 -13.36 -14.27
N PHE A 107 6.29 -13.99 -14.02
CA PHE A 107 6.46 -14.95 -12.93
C PHE A 107 6.37 -14.26 -11.56
N ASP A 108 6.94 -13.07 -11.43
CA ASP A 108 6.78 -12.24 -10.23
C ASP A 108 5.28 -11.98 -9.96
N LYS A 109 4.54 -11.53 -10.97
CA LYS A 109 3.09 -11.26 -10.85
C LYS A 109 2.28 -12.50 -10.49
N ILE A 110 2.67 -13.70 -10.96
CA ILE A 110 2.00 -14.96 -10.59
C ILE A 110 2.22 -15.25 -9.11
N ILE A 111 3.47 -15.18 -8.63
CA ILE A 111 3.80 -15.42 -7.22
C ILE A 111 3.09 -14.38 -6.33
N GLU A 112 3.18 -13.11 -6.70
CA GLU A 112 2.50 -12.03 -5.97
C GLU A 112 0.99 -12.23 -5.89
N LYS A 113 0.32 -12.63 -6.98
CA LYS A 113 -1.13 -12.86 -6.98
C LYS A 113 -1.55 -14.00 -6.07
N LEU A 114 -0.78 -15.09 -6.04
CA LEU A 114 -1.04 -16.21 -5.15
C LEU A 114 -0.86 -15.83 -3.68
N MET A 115 0.18 -15.07 -3.35
CA MET A 115 0.39 -14.54 -2.01
C MET A 115 -0.67 -13.50 -1.64
N HIS A 116 -0.97 -12.56 -2.55
CA HIS A 116 -1.96 -11.50 -2.34
C HIS A 116 -3.34 -12.08 -2.01
N LYS A 117 -3.80 -13.09 -2.77
CA LYS A 117 -5.10 -13.73 -2.54
C LYS A 117 -5.21 -14.22 -1.10
N ARG A 118 -4.21 -14.98 -0.64
CA ARG A 118 -4.19 -15.56 0.71
C ARG A 118 -4.04 -14.53 1.81
N LEU A 119 -3.14 -13.57 1.61
CA LEU A 119 -2.93 -12.50 2.57
C LEU A 119 -4.20 -11.64 2.71
N TYR A 120 -4.82 -11.26 1.59
CA TYR A 120 -6.03 -10.45 1.59
C TYR A 120 -7.19 -11.17 2.30
N GLU A 121 -7.40 -12.46 2.00
CA GLU A 121 -8.42 -13.29 2.66
C GLU A 121 -8.18 -13.39 4.17
N PHE A 122 -6.93 -13.56 4.61
CA PHE A 122 -6.58 -13.56 6.03
C PHE A 122 -6.88 -12.21 6.71
N LEU A 123 -6.50 -11.11 6.07
CA LEU A 123 -6.70 -9.76 6.62
C LEU A 123 -8.19 -9.40 6.76
N GLU A 124 -9.00 -9.73 5.76
CA GLU A 124 -10.44 -9.48 5.79
C GLU A 124 -11.15 -10.41 6.79
N HIS A 125 -10.78 -11.70 6.82
CA HIS A 125 -11.38 -12.67 7.75
C HIS A 125 -11.19 -12.27 9.22
N HIS A 126 -10.04 -11.68 9.55
CA HIS A 126 -9.72 -11.25 10.91
C HIS A 126 -9.97 -9.75 11.17
N ASN A 127 -10.62 -9.04 10.25
CA ASN A 127 -10.93 -7.61 10.35
C ASN A 127 -9.69 -6.76 10.72
N ILE A 128 -8.55 -7.05 10.08
CA ILE A 128 -7.28 -6.38 10.37
C ILE A 128 -7.20 -5.00 9.71
N LEU A 129 -7.75 -4.89 8.49
CA LEU A 129 -7.74 -3.63 7.75
C LEU A 129 -8.71 -2.63 8.38
N PHE A 130 -8.27 -1.38 8.46
CA PHE A 130 -9.10 -0.28 8.97
C PHE A 130 -10.42 -0.20 8.18
N GLU A 131 -11.54 -0.10 8.87
CA GLU A 131 -12.88 -0.15 8.28
C GLU A 131 -13.12 0.94 7.24
N ASN A 132 -12.67 2.18 7.52
CA ASN A 132 -12.81 3.33 6.63
C ASN A 132 -11.61 3.50 5.67
N GLN A 133 -10.92 2.41 5.32
CA GLN A 133 -10.02 2.35 4.18
C GLN A 133 -10.78 1.84 2.96
N PHE A 134 -11.02 2.70 1.99
CA PHE A 134 -11.82 2.40 0.79
C PHE A 134 -10.96 2.09 -0.44
N GLY A 135 -9.68 2.50 -0.43
CA GLY A 135 -8.75 2.24 -1.55
C GLY A 135 -8.23 0.80 -1.56
N PHE A 136 -8.06 0.22 -2.75
CA PHE A 136 -7.49 -1.12 -2.98
C PHE A 136 -8.20 -2.28 -2.24
N ARG A 137 -9.42 -2.08 -1.78
CA ARG A 137 -10.26 -3.11 -1.16
C ARG A 137 -11.39 -3.54 -2.10
N LYS A 138 -11.69 -4.84 -2.10
CA LYS A 138 -12.84 -5.39 -2.85
C LYS A 138 -14.14 -4.78 -2.32
N ASN A 139 -15.10 -4.57 -3.21
CA ASN A 139 -16.42 -4.02 -2.91
C ASN A 139 -16.40 -2.60 -2.31
N ASN A 140 -15.26 -1.91 -2.34
CA ASN A 140 -15.15 -0.52 -1.95
C ASN A 140 -14.91 0.39 -3.18
N SER A 141 -15.31 1.64 -3.08
CA SER A 141 -15.17 2.64 -4.14
C SER A 141 -15.06 4.06 -3.59
N THR A 142 -14.66 5.00 -4.43
CA THR A 142 -14.67 6.44 -4.09
C THR A 142 -16.07 6.92 -3.72
N VAL A 143 -17.13 6.32 -4.29
CA VAL A 143 -18.51 6.66 -3.98
C VAL A 143 -18.83 6.33 -2.52
N TYR A 144 -18.43 5.15 -2.04
CA TYR A 144 -18.64 4.78 -0.63
C TYR A 144 -17.87 5.70 0.33
N ALA A 145 -16.63 6.07 0.00
CA ALA A 145 -15.90 7.04 0.80
C ALA A 145 -16.61 8.40 0.88
N LEU A 146 -17.13 8.88 -0.26
CA LEU A 146 -17.88 10.14 -0.31
C LEU A 146 -19.21 10.06 0.45
N MET A 147 -19.93 8.95 0.36
CA MET A 147 -21.18 8.74 1.10
C MET A 147 -20.92 8.80 2.61
N GLU A 148 -19.92 8.09 3.09
CA GLU A 148 -19.56 8.06 4.53
C GLU A 148 -19.18 9.44 5.05
N ILE A 149 -18.35 10.20 4.31
CA ILE A 149 -17.98 11.57 4.67
C ILE A 149 -19.22 12.47 4.67
N THR A 150 -20.07 12.37 3.64
CA THR A 150 -21.26 13.21 3.50
C THR A 150 -22.27 12.94 4.63
N GLU A 151 -22.48 11.67 4.97
CA GLU A 151 -23.35 11.29 6.09
C GLU A 151 -22.85 11.86 7.41
N ARG A 152 -21.53 11.78 7.66
CA ARG A 152 -20.90 12.36 8.85
C ARG A 152 -21.08 13.88 8.92
N ILE A 153 -20.91 14.58 7.79
CA ILE A 153 -21.15 16.03 7.70
C ILE A 153 -22.60 16.35 8.05
N LYS A 154 -23.55 15.61 7.45
CA LYS A 154 -24.98 15.79 7.70
C LYS A 154 -25.32 15.59 9.19
N GLU A 155 -24.86 14.50 9.79
CA GLU A 155 -25.06 14.25 11.22
C GLU A 155 -24.53 15.40 12.11
N THR A 156 -23.39 15.99 11.75
CA THR A 156 -22.79 17.11 12.50
C THR A 156 -23.66 18.34 12.43
N ILE A 157 -24.21 18.64 11.25
CA ILE A 157 -25.14 19.77 11.01
C ILE A 157 -26.47 19.52 11.75
N ASP A 158 -27.05 18.33 11.62
CA ASP A 158 -28.31 17.98 12.29
C ASP A 158 -28.22 18.07 13.83
N LYS A 159 -27.01 17.86 14.39
CA LYS A 159 -26.72 18.00 15.83
C LYS A 159 -26.38 19.46 16.23
N GLY A 160 -26.42 20.42 15.31
CA GLY A 160 -26.04 21.82 15.57
C GLY A 160 -24.56 22.00 15.95
N LYS A 161 -23.67 21.10 15.48
CA LYS A 161 -22.24 21.15 15.75
C LYS A 161 -21.46 21.76 14.60
N PHE A 162 -20.22 22.14 14.88
CA PHE A 162 -19.26 22.59 13.88
C PHE A 162 -18.39 21.44 13.40
N GLY A 163 -18.12 21.39 12.10
CA GLY A 163 -17.27 20.39 11.47
C GLY A 163 -16.07 21.01 10.77
N CYS A 164 -14.94 20.30 10.80
CA CYS A 164 -13.71 20.66 10.08
C CYS A 164 -13.20 19.46 9.27
N GLY A 165 -13.03 19.66 7.97
CA GLY A 165 -12.43 18.69 7.06
C GLY A 165 -10.97 19.03 6.75
N ILE A 166 -10.09 18.03 6.82
CA ILE A 166 -8.66 18.15 6.56
C ILE A 166 -8.28 17.10 5.51
N PHE A 167 -7.68 17.56 4.41
CA PHE A 167 -7.28 16.72 3.29
C PHE A 167 -5.75 16.66 3.22
N ILE A 168 -5.19 15.47 3.30
CA ILE A 168 -3.74 15.23 3.29
C ILE A 168 -3.39 14.40 2.06
N ASP A 169 -2.51 14.92 1.23
CA ASP A 169 -1.89 14.21 0.10
C ASP A 169 -0.50 13.72 0.50
N LEU A 170 -0.27 12.42 0.39
CA LEU A 170 0.99 11.79 0.75
C LEU A 170 1.94 11.77 -0.46
N LYS A 171 2.92 12.65 -0.46
CA LYS A 171 3.89 12.74 -1.56
C LYS A 171 4.73 11.46 -1.67
N LYS A 172 4.70 10.81 -2.86
CA LYS A 172 5.48 9.58 -3.16
C LYS A 172 5.20 8.44 -2.16
N ALA A 173 3.95 8.27 -1.76
CA ALA A 173 3.53 7.34 -0.70
C ALA A 173 4.13 5.93 -0.85
N PHE A 174 4.03 5.35 -2.05
CA PHE A 174 4.56 4.01 -2.33
C PHE A 174 6.10 3.95 -2.33
N ASP A 175 6.78 5.01 -2.73
CA ASP A 175 8.24 5.04 -2.87
C ASP A 175 8.94 5.26 -1.52
N THR A 176 8.19 5.67 -0.48
CA THR A 176 8.74 6.05 0.83
C THR A 176 8.47 5.06 1.95
N VAL A 177 7.84 3.93 1.65
CA VAL A 177 7.57 2.87 2.63
C VAL A 177 8.88 2.36 3.21
N ASN A 178 9.07 2.51 4.52
CA ASN A 178 10.23 1.97 5.22
C ASN A 178 10.03 0.46 5.47
N HIS A 179 10.97 -0.36 4.99
CA HIS A 179 10.84 -1.81 5.03
C HIS A 179 10.86 -2.37 6.46
N ASP A 180 11.70 -1.84 7.37
CA ASP A 180 11.80 -2.32 8.76
C ASP A 180 10.49 -2.04 9.51
N ILE A 181 9.92 -0.84 9.31
CA ILE A 181 8.62 -0.46 9.90
C ILE A 181 7.50 -1.34 9.33
N LEU A 182 7.49 -1.57 8.02
CA LEU A 182 6.50 -2.44 7.39
C LEU A 182 6.59 -3.86 7.95
N LEU A 183 7.78 -4.44 8.06
CA LEU A 183 7.98 -5.79 8.60
C LEU A 183 7.53 -5.91 10.05
N THR A 184 7.83 -4.90 10.89
CA THR A 184 7.32 -4.84 12.27
C THR A 184 5.79 -4.84 12.30
N LYS A 185 5.15 -4.07 11.42
CA LYS A 185 3.68 -4.03 11.33
C LYS A 185 3.11 -5.35 10.81
N LEU A 186 3.73 -5.96 9.80
CA LEU A 186 3.34 -7.28 9.31
C LEU A 186 3.35 -8.33 10.43
N GLU A 187 4.43 -8.37 11.23
CA GLU A 187 4.53 -9.27 12.40
C GLU A 187 3.40 -9.02 13.41
N HIS A 188 3.11 -7.76 13.69
CA HIS A 188 2.02 -7.36 14.57
C HIS A 188 0.66 -7.86 14.07
N TYR A 189 0.40 -7.75 12.77
CA TYR A 189 -0.84 -8.19 12.12
C TYR A 189 -0.96 -9.72 11.96
N GLY A 190 0.06 -10.48 12.35
CA GLY A 190 0.01 -11.94 12.35
C GLY A 190 0.82 -12.63 11.27
N ILE A 191 1.55 -11.90 10.44
CA ILE A 191 2.48 -12.46 9.45
C ILE A 191 3.81 -12.71 10.16
N ARG A 192 4.10 -13.97 10.51
CA ARG A 192 5.24 -14.36 11.37
C ARG A 192 6.03 -15.52 10.79
N GLY A 193 7.21 -15.77 11.37
CA GLY A 193 8.06 -16.90 11.03
C GLY A 193 8.48 -16.88 9.56
N VAL A 194 8.41 -18.02 8.90
CA VAL A 194 8.84 -18.20 7.50
C VAL A 194 8.18 -17.21 6.54
N LEU A 195 6.91 -16.89 6.75
CA LEU A 195 6.20 -15.94 5.88
C LEU A 195 6.65 -14.50 6.10
N LEU A 196 7.06 -14.12 7.30
CA LEU A 196 7.68 -12.82 7.54
C LEU A 196 9.04 -12.72 6.83
N GLU A 197 9.86 -13.79 6.89
CA GLU A 197 11.13 -13.86 6.16
C GLU A 197 10.89 -13.81 4.64
N TRP A 198 9.80 -14.39 4.14
CA TRP A 198 9.43 -14.27 2.74
C TRP A 198 9.15 -12.82 2.33
N PHE A 199 8.39 -12.06 3.13
CA PHE A 199 8.15 -10.63 2.87
C PHE A 199 9.43 -9.81 3.00
N LYS A 200 10.29 -10.14 3.95
CA LYS A 200 11.61 -9.52 4.07
C LYS A 200 12.44 -9.78 2.81
N SER A 201 12.53 -11.04 2.37
CA SER A 201 13.21 -11.43 1.13
C SER A 201 12.61 -10.74 -0.11
N TYR A 202 11.27 -10.62 -0.16
CA TYR A 202 10.57 -9.93 -1.24
C TYR A 202 10.94 -8.43 -1.33
N LEU A 203 11.13 -7.76 -0.20
CA LEU A 203 11.41 -6.32 -0.11
C LEU A 203 12.89 -5.98 -0.27
N THR A 204 13.80 -6.86 0.16
CA THR A 204 15.25 -6.60 0.17
C THR A 204 15.92 -6.96 -1.16
N ASP A 205 17.07 -6.32 -1.41
CA ASP A 205 17.94 -6.56 -2.58
C ASP A 205 17.24 -6.36 -3.94
N ARG A 206 16.18 -5.57 -3.93
CA ARG A 206 15.48 -5.21 -5.16
C ARG A 206 16.27 -4.18 -5.95
N LYS A 207 16.19 -4.30 -7.28
CA LYS A 207 16.90 -3.43 -8.22
C LYS A 207 15.93 -2.87 -9.26
N GLN A 208 16.26 -1.72 -9.78
CA GLN A 208 15.48 -1.12 -10.86
C GLN A 208 16.38 -0.38 -11.87
N TYR A 209 15.90 -0.29 -13.08
CA TYR A 209 16.44 0.60 -14.10
C TYR A 209 15.31 1.31 -14.82
N VAL A 210 15.57 2.54 -15.25
CA VAL A 210 14.60 3.31 -16.04
C VAL A 210 14.80 3.00 -17.51
N PHE A 211 13.71 2.80 -18.24
CA PHE A 211 13.73 2.65 -19.68
C PHE A 211 12.90 3.77 -20.32
N PHE A 212 13.54 4.59 -21.13
CA PHE A 212 12.91 5.75 -21.76
C PHE A 212 13.48 6.00 -23.14
N ASN A 213 12.63 6.23 -24.13
CA ASN A 213 13.02 6.50 -25.53
C ASN A 213 14.01 5.50 -26.15
N GLY A 214 13.87 4.21 -25.83
CA GLY A 214 14.75 3.17 -26.36
C GLY A 214 16.03 2.92 -25.54
N GLU A 215 16.33 3.78 -24.58
CA GLU A 215 17.54 3.72 -23.75
C GLU A 215 17.24 3.18 -22.35
N ALA A 216 18.20 2.50 -21.76
CA ALA A 216 18.13 2.00 -20.40
C ALA A 216 19.17 2.72 -19.52
N SER A 217 18.75 3.11 -18.32
CA SER A 217 19.70 3.63 -17.32
C SER A 217 20.52 2.50 -16.68
N ASP A 218 21.53 2.88 -15.89
CA ASP A 218 22.18 1.96 -14.97
C ASP A 218 21.17 1.36 -13.99
N VAL A 219 21.46 0.13 -13.56
CA VAL A 219 20.70 -0.56 -12.50
C VAL A 219 21.03 0.07 -11.15
N LYS A 220 20.00 0.37 -10.36
CA LYS A 220 20.11 0.94 -9.01
C LYS A 220 19.40 0.06 -8.00
N ASP A 221 19.95 0.00 -6.79
CA ASP A 221 19.34 -0.70 -5.66
C ASP A 221 18.18 0.11 -5.11
N ILE A 222 17.14 -0.59 -4.63
CA ILE A 222 15.97 -0.02 -3.96
C ILE A 222 16.11 -0.32 -2.46
N THR A 223 16.20 0.72 -1.64
CA THR A 223 16.37 0.62 -0.19
C THR A 223 15.09 0.92 0.59
N CYS A 224 14.06 1.45 -0.05
CA CYS A 224 12.74 1.74 0.53
C CYS A 224 11.67 1.74 -0.56
N GLY A 225 10.41 1.74 -0.15
CA GLY A 225 9.27 1.74 -1.06
C GLY A 225 8.82 0.35 -1.47
N VAL A 226 7.65 0.32 -2.08
CA VAL A 226 7.07 -0.85 -2.74
C VAL A 226 6.87 -0.54 -4.23
N PRO A 227 7.11 -1.49 -5.15
CA PRO A 227 7.07 -1.19 -6.59
C PRO A 227 5.69 -0.72 -7.04
N GLN A 228 5.60 0.48 -7.63
CA GLN A 228 4.38 0.97 -8.24
C GLN A 228 4.07 0.15 -9.50
N GLY A 229 3.12 -0.79 -9.41
CA GLY A 229 2.77 -1.73 -10.48
C GLY A 229 2.95 -3.20 -10.10
N SER A 230 3.43 -3.49 -8.88
CA SER A 230 3.34 -4.82 -8.27
C SER A 230 1.90 -5.12 -7.84
N VAL A 231 1.61 -6.39 -7.62
CA VAL A 231 0.31 -6.83 -7.12
C VAL A 231 0.21 -6.69 -5.60
N LEU A 232 1.32 -6.94 -4.90
CA LEU A 232 1.40 -6.83 -3.44
C LEU A 232 1.57 -5.40 -2.94
N GLY A 233 2.20 -4.51 -3.72
CA GLY A 233 2.49 -3.15 -3.32
C GLY A 233 1.32 -2.39 -2.71
N PRO A 234 0.15 -2.34 -3.37
CA PRO A 234 -1.03 -1.69 -2.81
C PRO A 234 -1.44 -2.24 -1.44
N LEU A 235 -1.50 -3.56 -1.27
CA LEU A 235 -1.89 -4.19 -0.01
C LEU A 235 -0.86 -3.94 1.10
N LEU A 236 0.43 -4.00 0.78
CA LEU A 236 1.51 -3.68 1.72
C LEU A 236 1.47 -2.21 2.15
N PHE A 237 1.12 -1.31 1.24
CA PHE A 237 0.91 0.09 1.57
C PHE A 237 -0.28 0.28 2.52
N LEU A 238 -1.42 -0.40 2.27
CA LEU A 238 -2.55 -0.36 3.20
C LEU A 238 -2.13 -0.81 4.60
N LEU A 239 -1.38 -1.90 4.73
CA LEU A 239 -0.88 -2.39 6.02
C LEU A 239 0.10 -1.42 6.67
N TYR A 240 0.88 -0.69 5.87
CA TYR A 240 1.83 0.30 6.36
C TYR A 240 1.15 1.49 7.05
N ILE A 241 0.00 1.95 6.51
CA ILE A 241 -0.75 3.09 7.07
C ILE A 241 -1.93 2.69 7.95
N ASN A 242 -2.18 1.41 8.15
CA ASN A 242 -3.37 0.86 8.79
C ASN A 242 -3.59 1.34 10.24
N ASP A 243 -2.52 1.66 10.94
CA ASP A 243 -2.54 2.16 12.33
C ASP A 243 -2.67 3.70 12.43
N LEU A 244 -2.67 4.41 11.29
CA LEU A 244 -2.78 5.86 11.25
C LEU A 244 -4.00 6.42 12.03
N PRO A 245 -5.19 5.81 11.95
CA PRO A 245 -6.36 6.25 12.70
C PRO A 245 -6.21 6.13 14.22
N ASN A 246 -5.29 5.31 14.71
CA ASN A 246 -5.08 5.10 16.14
C ASN A 246 -4.38 6.27 16.85
N VAL A 247 -3.92 7.26 16.09
CA VAL A 247 -3.24 8.44 16.63
C VAL A 247 -4.17 9.29 17.51
N SER A 248 -5.45 9.35 17.17
CA SER A 248 -6.45 10.13 17.92
C SER A 248 -7.83 9.48 17.82
N GLU A 249 -8.54 9.40 18.95
CA GLU A 249 -9.93 8.95 19.01
C GLU A 249 -10.94 10.04 18.61
N LYS A 250 -10.50 11.29 18.60
CA LYS A 250 -11.36 12.44 18.25
C LYS A 250 -11.41 12.69 16.74
N LEU A 251 -10.35 12.30 16.02
CA LEU A 251 -10.27 12.45 14.58
C LEU A 251 -10.94 11.27 13.88
N LYS A 252 -11.80 11.52 12.92
CA LYS A 252 -12.42 10.51 12.08
C LYS A 252 -11.66 10.45 10.76
N PHE A 253 -11.11 9.28 10.44
CA PHE A 253 -10.32 9.05 9.25
C PHE A 253 -11.13 8.38 8.15
N PHE A 254 -10.95 8.84 6.93
CA PHE A 254 -11.50 8.26 5.70
C PHE A 254 -10.35 8.17 4.70
N LEU A 255 -9.89 6.94 4.46
CA LEU A 255 -8.70 6.68 3.66
C LEU A 255 -9.10 6.13 2.29
N PHE A 256 -8.47 6.63 1.23
CA PHE A 256 -8.56 6.05 -0.09
C PHE A 256 -7.14 5.88 -0.64
N ALA A 257 -6.55 4.73 -0.37
CA ALA A 257 -5.13 4.47 -0.60
C ALA A 257 -4.26 5.50 0.15
N ASP A 258 -3.52 6.34 -0.59
CA ASP A 258 -2.66 7.41 -0.06
C ASP A 258 -3.43 8.71 0.26
N ASP A 259 -4.62 8.90 -0.33
CA ASP A 259 -5.48 10.05 0.01
C ASP A 259 -6.04 9.87 1.43
N THR A 260 -5.68 10.78 2.33
CA THR A 260 -6.09 10.79 3.72
C THR A 260 -7.02 11.96 4.00
N ASN A 261 -8.28 11.66 4.28
CA ASN A 261 -9.27 12.66 4.68
C ASN A 261 -9.56 12.48 6.16
N ILE A 262 -9.51 13.57 6.91
CA ILE A 262 -9.75 13.60 8.35
C ILE A 262 -10.92 14.54 8.62
N TYR A 263 -11.84 14.10 9.45
CA TYR A 263 -12.96 14.90 9.91
C TYR A 263 -12.92 15.05 11.42
N PHE A 264 -13.16 16.26 11.88
CA PHE A 264 -13.24 16.61 13.30
C PHE A 264 -14.52 17.41 13.56
N GLU A 265 -15.27 17.04 14.60
CA GLU A 265 -16.48 17.75 15.02
C GLU A 265 -16.34 18.33 16.42
N SER A 266 -16.95 19.49 16.67
CA SER A 266 -16.98 20.15 17.97
C SER A 266 -18.32 20.81 18.25
N ALA A 267 -18.68 20.94 19.52
CA ALA A 267 -19.89 21.63 19.94
C ALA A 267 -19.80 23.15 19.78
N ASP A 268 -18.61 23.73 19.80
CA ASP A 268 -18.37 25.16 19.69
C ASP A 268 -17.16 25.46 18.79
N LEU A 269 -17.11 26.68 18.26
CA LEU A 269 -16.09 27.12 17.31
C LEU A 269 -14.69 27.22 17.98
N GLN A 270 -14.63 27.59 19.24
CA GLN A 270 -13.37 27.75 19.98
C GLN A 270 -12.68 26.40 20.21
N SER A 271 -13.46 25.37 20.47
CA SER A 271 -12.95 24.00 20.62
C SER A 271 -12.45 23.39 19.31
N LEU A 272 -12.83 23.93 18.15
CA LEU A 272 -12.24 23.50 16.86
C LEU A 272 -10.74 23.83 16.78
N GLU A 273 -10.23 24.81 17.50
CA GLU A 273 -8.79 25.10 17.57
C GLU A 273 -8.00 23.93 18.17
N ASN A 274 -8.63 23.08 18.97
CA ASN A 274 -8.04 21.85 19.51
C ASN A 274 -7.65 20.85 18.43
N VAL A 275 -8.22 20.94 17.23
CA VAL A 275 -7.81 20.11 16.07
C VAL A 275 -6.31 20.24 15.79
N ASN A 276 -5.75 21.43 16.00
CA ASN A 276 -4.32 21.67 15.80
C ASN A 276 -3.45 20.84 16.76
N THR A 277 -3.94 20.61 17.98
CA THR A 277 -3.25 19.78 18.97
C THR A 277 -3.29 18.31 18.55
N GLU A 278 -4.45 17.81 18.13
CA GLU A 278 -4.61 16.45 17.61
C GLU A 278 -3.75 16.22 16.36
N LEU A 279 -3.70 17.19 15.44
CA LEU A 279 -2.86 17.12 14.25
C LEU A 279 -1.35 17.14 14.56
N LYS A 280 -0.92 17.87 15.60
CA LYS A 280 0.48 17.80 16.07
C LYS A 280 0.84 16.40 16.52
N HIS A 281 -0.05 15.69 17.20
CA HIS A 281 0.15 14.29 17.55
C HIS A 281 0.30 13.41 16.30
N LEU A 282 -0.51 13.62 15.27
CA LEU A 282 -0.38 12.95 13.97
C LEU A 282 1.01 13.18 13.36
N MET A 283 1.47 14.45 13.32
CA MET A 283 2.76 14.83 12.75
C MET A 283 3.95 14.21 13.50
N ILE A 284 3.87 14.11 14.82
CA ILE A 284 4.91 13.49 15.65
C ILE A 284 4.94 11.98 15.45
N SER A 285 3.81 11.38 15.15
CA SER A 285 3.58 9.93 15.07
C SER A 285 4.02 9.32 13.75
N CYS A 286 4.04 10.10 12.67
CA CYS A 286 4.58 9.64 11.40
C CYS A 286 6.10 9.49 11.48
N PRO A 287 6.67 8.31 11.15
CA PRO A 287 8.11 8.10 11.15
C PRO A 287 8.80 9.14 10.28
N ARG A 288 9.77 9.87 10.84
CA ARG A 288 10.48 10.97 10.16
C ARG A 288 11.24 10.59 8.87
N LYS A 289 11.35 9.32 8.57
CA LYS A 289 11.93 8.83 7.31
C LYS A 289 10.91 8.69 6.17
N CYS A 290 9.63 8.72 6.48
CA CYS A 290 8.61 8.95 5.48
C CYS A 290 8.56 10.46 5.23
N SER A 291 8.86 10.88 4.02
CA SER A 291 8.63 12.26 3.54
C SER A 291 7.12 12.63 3.51
N LEU A 292 6.32 11.88 4.27
CA LEU A 292 4.87 11.96 4.38
C LEU A 292 4.38 13.34 4.82
N LEU A 293 5.25 14.13 5.47
CA LEU A 293 4.84 15.37 6.13
C LEU A 293 5.66 16.61 5.70
N SER A 294 6.51 16.50 4.66
CA SER A 294 7.28 17.66 4.19
C SER A 294 6.44 18.68 3.40
N THR A 295 5.15 18.42 3.21
CA THR A 295 4.21 19.36 2.57
C THR A 295 2.98 19.60 3.45
N PHE A 296 3.18 19.87 4.74
CA PHE A 296 2.19 20.68 5.43
C PHE A 296 2.30 22.10 4.87
N PHE A 297 1.44 22.42 3.91
CA PHE A 297 1.07 23.80 3.67
C PHE A 297 0.59 24.40 5.00
N PRO A 298 0.85 25.69 5.25
CA PRO A 298 0.31 26.33 6.42
C PRO A 298 -1.20 26.04 6.45
N LEU A 299 -1.66 25.50 7.58
CA LEU A 299 -3.03 25.04 7.84
C LEU A 299 -4.13 26.05 7.48
N SER A 300 -3.75 27.31 7.26
CA SER A 300 -4.65 28.42 6.91
C SER A 300 -5.36 28.27 5.56
N ASN A 301 -4.89 27.43 4.63
CA ASN A 301 -5.42 27.45 3.25
C ASN A 301 -6.21 26.22 2.82
N ARG A 302 -6.41 25.19 3.67
CA ARG A 302 -7.16 23.99 3.31
C ARG A 302 -8.12 23.48 4.40
N LEU A 303 -8.47 24.33 5.36
CA LEU A 303 -9.53 24.05 6.31
C LEU A 303 -10.86 24.49 5.68
N LEU A 304 -11.71 23.52 5.34
CA LEU A 304 -13.11 23.79 4.99
C LEU A 304 -13.91 23.83 6.29
N TRP A 305 -14.37 25.03 6.67
CA TRP A 305 -15.28 25.25 7.78
C TRP A 305 -16.71 25.00 7.28
N LEU A 306 -17.39 24.05 7.91
CA LEU A 306 -18.83 23.87 7.73
C LEU A 306 -19.50 24.45 8.97
N THR A 307 -20.18 25.57 8.78
CA THR A 307 -21.06 26.15 9.81
C THR A 307 -22.49 25.68 9.60
N PRO A 308 -23.32 25.55 10.67
CA PRO A 308 -24.74 25.25 10.53
C PRO A 308 -25.49 26.30 9.72
#